data_f0b1d649ac42a67f75f8678483fc7e75
#
_entry.id   f0b1d649ac42a67f75f8678483fc7e75
#
_cell.length_a   1.000
_cell.length_b   1.000
_cell.length_c   1.000
_cell.angle_alpha   90.00
_cell.angle_beta   90.00
_cell.angle_gamma   90.00
#
_symmetry.space_group_name_H-M   'P 1'
#
loop_
_entity.id
_entity.type
_entity.pdbx_description
1 polymer ?
#
loop_
_entity_poly.entity_id
_entity_poly.type
_entity_poly.pdbx_seq_one_letter_code
_entity_poly.pdbx_strand_id
1 'polypeptide(L)'
;MKELYNIERPLDASCANGAKKLMPDNQTWGDTDSFKLICKFSSDKAGIMKSTKAMQCGESVVVQVTTQQRNPDGSYAVAEALTTVANAYISEEKANNVVVARKILKRD
;
A
#
# COMPACT_ATOMS: atom_id res chain seq x y z
N MET A 1 14.27 3.48 13.08
CA MET A 1 13.74 2.69 11.94
C MET A 1 12.35 2.21 12.28
N LYS A 2 11.39 2.56 11.44
CA LYS A 2 10.03 2.03 11.57
C LYS A 2 9.84 0.92 10.56
N GLU A 3 9.69 -0.28 11.05
CA GLU A 3 9.30 -1.38 10.19
C GLU A 3 7.82 -1.25 9.85
N LEU A 4 7.50 -1.55 8.62
CA LEU A 4 6.16 -1.39 8.12
C LEU A 4 5.23 -2.54 8.44
N TYR A 5 5.74 -3.54 9.11
CA TYR A 5 4.94 -4.59 9.73
C TYR A 5 4.58 -4.26 11.16
N ASN A 6 4.65 -2.99 11.53
CA ASN A 6 4.18 -2.58 12.84
C ASN A 6 2.67 -2.77 12.88
N ILE A 7 2.22 -3.74 13.68
CA ILE A 7 0.80 -4.06 13.84
C ILE A 7 -0.01 -2.90 14.44
N GLU A 8 0.66 -1.90 15.00
CA GLU A 8 0.01 -0.69 15.49
C GLU A 8 -0.46 0.22 14.34
N ARG A 9 0.03 -0.01 13.12
CA ARG A 9 -0.42 0.74 11.94
C ARG A 9 -1.29 -0.15 11.07
N PRO A 10 -2.60 0.09 11.04
CA PRO A 10 -3.48 -0.68 10.16
C PRO A 10 -3.14 -0.43 8.70
N LEU A 11 -3.26 -1.46 7.86
CA LEU A 11 -2.98 -1.35 6.43
C LEU A 11 -3.85 -0.28 5.76
N ASP A 12 -5.05 -0.10 6.25
CA ASP A 12 -6.01 0.86 5.68
C ASP A 12 -5.64 2.31 5.95
N ALA A 13 -4.67 2.58 6.83
CA ALA A 13 -4.18 3.94 7.05
C ALA A 13 -3.55 4.55 5.81
N SER A 14 -3.11 3.74 4.85
CA SER A 14 -2.58 4.21 3.57
C SER A 14 -3.65 4.37 2.49
N CYS A 15 -4.90 4.02 2.77
CA CYS A 15 -6.03 4.17 1.87
C CYS A 15 -6.77 5.48 2.15
N ALA A 16 -7.64 5.90 1.23
CA ALA A 16 -8.35 7.17 1.36
C ALA A 16 -9.15 7.28 2.65
N ASN A 17 -9.80 6.19 3.09
CA ASN A 17 -10.56 6.18 4.34
C ASN A 17 -9.68 6.35 5.57
N GLY A 18 -8.50 5.72 5.58
CA GLY A 18 -7.53 5.91 6.65
C GLY A 18 -6.89 7.30 6.59
N ALA A 19 -6.64 7.80 5.37
CA ALA A 19 -6.06 9.11 5.17
C ALA A 19 -6.94 10.24 5.68
N LYS A 20 -8.27 10.08 5.64
CA LYS A 20 -9.21 11.08 6.17
C LYS A 20 -9.02 11.33 7.66
N LYS A 21 -8.57 10.34 8.42
CA LYS A 21 -8.28 10.49 9.85
C LYS A 21 -6.98 11.24 10.10
N LEU A 22 -6.02 11.12 9.16
CA LEU A 22 -4.69 11.72 9.27
C LEU A 22 -4.63 13.06 8.55
N MET A 23 -5.46 13.23 7.51
CA MET A 23 -5.51 14.41 6.65
C MET A 23 -6.98 14.84 6.51
N PRO A 24 -7.49 15.67 7.45
CA PRO A 24 -8.90 16.05 7.44
C PRO A 24 -9.36 16.79 6.19
N ASP A 25 -8.43 17.41 5.46
CA ASP A 25 -8.71 18.14 4.21
C ASP A 25 -8.74 17.22 2.98
N ASN A 26 -8.59 15.92 3.18
CA ASN A 26 -8.65 14.95 2.09
C ASN A 26 -10.02 14.98 1.42
N GLN A 27 -10.03 15.07 0.10
CA GLN A 27 -11.25 15.00 -0.70
C GLN A 27 -11.15 13.80 -1.64
N THR A 28 -12.26 13.07 -1.77
CA THR A 28 -12.32 11.91 -2.67
C THR A 28 -13.48 12.04 -3.63
N TRP A 29 -13.29 11.59 -4.86
CA TRP A 29 -14.32 11.51 -5.89
C TRP A 29 -14.56 10.06 -6.23
N GLY A 30 -15.84 9.67 -6.29
CA GLY A 30 -16.21 8.26 -6.47
C GLY A 30 -15.95 7.46 -5.21
N ASP A 31 -15.46 6.25 -5.38
CA ASP A 31 -15.04 5.40 -4.28
C ASP A 31 -13.70 5.86 -3.69
N THR A 32 -13.33 5.24 -2.60
CA THR A 32 -12.04 5.48 -1.96
C THR A 32 -10.90 4.94 -2.83
N ASP A 33 -9.67 5.21 -2.41
CA ASP A 33 -8.47 4.70 -3.09
C ASP A 33 -8.60 3.20 -3.33
N SER A 34 -8.56 2.81 -4.61
CA SER A 34 -8.70 1.41 -5.00
C SER A 34 -7.44 0.58 -4.79
N PHE A 35 -6.28 1.22 -4.69
CA PHE A 35 -5.04 0.52 -4.40
C PHE A 35 -4.92 0.29 -2.90
N LYS A 36 -4.84 -0.99 -2.52
CA LYS A 36 -4.74 -1.41 -1.12
C LYS A 36 -3.32 -1.84 -0.82
N LEU A 37 -2.82 -1.48 0.34
CA LEU A 37 -1.46 -1.80 0.76
C LEU A 37 -1.32 -3.31 0.98
N ILE A 38 -0.36 -3.93 0.30
CA ILE A 38 0.05 -5.33 0.53
C ILE A 38 1.14 -5.36 1.59
N CYS A 39 2.21 -4.61 1.37
CA CYS A 39 3.29 -4.50 2.33
C CYS A 39 4.04 -3.20 2.09
N LYS A 40 4.73 -2.75 3.12
CA LYS A 40 5.51 -1.54 3.05
C LYS A 40 6.71 -1.66 3.98
N PHE A 41 7.84 -1.22 3.51
CA PHE A 41 9.08 -1.20 4.26
C PHE A 41 9.62 0.23 4.26
N SER A 42 10.12 0.70 5.40
CA SER A 42 10.80 1.99 5.43
C SER A 42 11.90 2.01 6.49
N SER A 43 12.89 2.84 6.23
CA SER A 43 13.96 3.11 7.17
C SER A 43 14.26 4.60 7.13
N ASP A 44 13.96 5.30 8.22
CA ASP A 44 14.27 6.73 8.33
C ASP A 44 15.77 6.96 8.30
N LYS A 45 16.54 6.07 8.92
CA LYS A 45 17.99 6.16 8.97
C LYS A 45 18.61 5.98 7.59
N ALA A 46 18.16 5.00 6.82
CA ALA A 46 18.65 4.77 5.47
C ALA A 46 17.99 5.68 4.43
N GLY A 47 16.90 6.34 4.81
CA GLY A 47 16.16 7.21 3.89
C GLY A 47 15.49 6.45 2.76
N ILE A 48 15.03 5.24 3.01
CA ILE A 48 14.41 4.40 1.98
C ILE A 48 12.99 4.00 2.37
N MET A 49 12.12 3.92 1.37
CA MET A 49 10.77 3.36 1.51
C MET A 49 10.46 2.54 0.27
N LYS A 50 9.87 1.38 0.48
CA LYS A 50 9.25 0.57 -0.58
C LYS A 50 7.84 0.20 -0.16
N SER A 51 6.89 0.35 -1.07
CA SER A 51 5.52 -0.08 -0.83
C SER A 51 5.01 -0.88 -2.02
N THR A 52 4.22 -1.90 -1.71
CA THR A 52 3.51 -2.68 -2.72
C THR A 52 2.03 -2.54 -2.44
N LYS A 53 1.30 -2.05 -3.44
CA LYS A 53 -0.15 -1.90 -3.37
C LYS A 53 -0.78 -2.69 -4.50
N ALA A 54 -2.02 -3.07 -4.34
CA ALA A 54 -2.74 -3.84 -5.35
C ALA A 54 -4.18 -3.37 -5.44
N MET A 55 -4.72 -3.45 -6.65
CA MET A 55 -6.11 -3.08 -6.95
C MET A 55 -6.75 -4.21 -7.74
N GLN A 56 -7.96 -4.59 -7.34
CA GLN A 56 -8.75 -5.55 -8.12
C GLN A 56 -9.30 -4.84 -9.35
N CYS A 57 -9.08 -5.43 -10.50
CA CYS A 57 -9.59 -4.93 -11.78
C CYS A 57 -10.21 -6.09 -12.53
N GLY A 58 -11.54 -6.28 -12.37
CA GLY A 58 -12.23 -7.45 -12.90
C GLY A 58 -11.66 -8.75 -12.31
N GLU A 59 -11.18 -9.63 -13.17
CA GLU A 59 -10.57 -10.91 -12.77
C GLU A 59 -9.05 -10.81 -12.62
N SER A 60 -8.50 -9.61 -12.76
CA SER A 60 -7.07 -9.38 -12.66
C SER A 60 -6.75 -8.48 -11.48
N VAL A 61 -5.51 -8.51 -11.05
CA VAL A 61 -4.99 -7.63 -9.99
C VAL A 61 -3.88 -6.79 -10.59
N VAL A 62 -3.99 -5.47 -10.44
CA VAL A 62 -2.91 -4.54 -10.81
C VAL A 62 -2.07 -4.30 -9.58
N VAL A 63 -0.77 -4.52 -9.71
CA VAL A 63 0.19 -4.35 -8.62
C VAL A 63 1.05 -3.13 -8.90
N GLN A 64 1.14 -2.26 -7.93
CA GLN A 64 1.97 -1.06 -7.97
C GLN A 64 3.08 -1.17 -6.93
N VAL A 65 4.32 -1.02 -7.37
CA VAL A 65 5.48 -0.97 -6.48
C VAL A 65 6.07 0.42 -6.55
N THR A 66 6.19 1.07 -5.40
CA THR A 66 6.80 2.39 -5.28
C THR A 66 8.06 2.26 -4.45
N THR A 67 9.17 2.81 -4.96
CA THR A 67 10.42 2.92 -4.23
C THR A 67 10.78 4.39 -4.09
N GLN A 68 11.14 4.79 -2.89
CA GLN A 68 11.55 6.16 -2.60
C GLN A 68 12.87 6.14 -1.84
N GLN A 69 13.81 6.97 -2.24
CA GLN A 69 15.12 7.05 -1.60
C GLN A 69 15.51 8.50 -1.42
N ARG A 70 15.98 8.82 -0.20
CA ARG A 70 16.49 10.15 0.09
C ARG A 70 17.90 10.30 -0.45
N ASN A 71 18.12 11.38 -1.19
CA ASN A 71 19.43 11.76 -1.70
C ASN A 71 20.25 12.49 -0.62
N PRO A 72 21.58 12.61 -0.80
CA PRO A 72 22.43 13.31 0.18
C PRO A 72 22.02 14.76 0.44
N ASP A 73 21.38 15.42 -0.52
CA ASP A 73 20.92 16.81 -0.41
C ASP A 73 19.54 16.93 0.28
N GLY A 74 18.95 15.81 0.73
CA GLY A 74 17.64 15.78 1.36
C GLY A 74 16.46 15.64 0.41
N SER A 75 16.67 15.72 -0.90
CA SER A 75 15.63 15.43 -1.88
C SER A 75 15.38 13.93 -1.99
N TYR A 76 14.26 13.57 -2.65
CA TYR A 76 13.90 12.15 -2.81
C TYR A 76 13.87 11.77 -4.29
N ALA A 77 14.42 10.61 -4.58
CA ALA A 77 14.22 9.93 -5.84
C ALA A 77 13.05 8.95 -5.67
N VAL A 78 12.11 8.95 -6.62
CA VAL A 78 10.94 8.09 -6.59
C VAL A 78 10.89 7.29 -7.89
N ALA A 79 10.69 5.99 -7.76
CA ALA A 79 10.47 5.09 -8.89
C ALA A 79 9.20 4.28 -8.65
N GLU A 80 8.41 4.12 -9.71
CA GLU A 80 7.18 3.35 -9.66
C GLU A 80 7.14 2.35 -10.79
N ALA A 81 6.58 1.18 -10.51
CA ALA A 81 6.35 0.15 -11.51
C ALA A 81 4.95 -0.43 -11.33
N LEU A 82 4.31 -0.74 -12.44
CA LEU A 82 3.00 -1.40 -12.46
C LEU A 82 3.11 -2.71 -13.21
N THR A 83 2.42 -3.72 -12.71
CA THR A 83 2.26 -4.98 -13.41
C THR A 83 0.86 -5.53 -13.17
N THR A 84 0.42 -6.44 -14.03
CA THR A 84 -0.90 -7.05 -13.92
C THR A 84 -0.75 -8.55 -13.72
N VAL A 85 -1.48 -9.08 -12.76
CA VAL A 85 -1.56 -10.51 -12.50
C VAL A 85 -2.95 -10.97 -12.95
N ALA A 86 -3.00 -11.73 -14.04
CA ALA A 86 -4.25 -12.23 -14.58
C ALA A 86 -4.81 -13.36 -13.71
N ASN A 87 -6.13 -13.51 -13.69
CA ASN A 87 -6.82 -14.56 -12.96
C ASN A 87 -6.39 -14.59 -11.49
N ALA A 88 -6.52 -13.46 -10.83
CA ALA A 88 -6.07 -13.31 -9.46
C ALA A 88 -7.07 -12.51 -8.64
N TYR A 89 -6.97 -12.62 -7.34
CA TYR A 89 -7.77 -11.83 -6.42
C TYR A 89 -6.95 -11.46 -5.18
N ILE A 90 -7.41 -10.43 -4.49
CA ILE A 90 -6.80 -9.98 -3.24
C ILE A 90 -7.53 -10.67 -2.09
N SER A 91 -6.78 -11.39 -1.27
CA SER A 91 -7.28 -12.03 -0.06
C SER A 91 -6.87 -11.21 1.15
N GLU A 92 -7.81 -10.99 2.06
CA GLU A 92 -7.56 -10.23 3.27
C GLU A 92 -7.70 -11.12 4.49
N GLU A 93 -6.77 -10.98 5.42
CA GLU A 93 -6.81 -11.61 6.72
C GLU A 93 -7.10 -10.53 7.77
N LYS A 94 -8.09 -10.79 8.63
CA LYS A 94 -8.52 -9.83 9.64
C LYS A 94 -8.31 -10.38 11.05
N ALA A 95 -7.91 -9.50 11.96
CA ALA A 95 -7.88 -9.77 13.39
C ALA A 95 -8.55 -8.58 14.08
N ASN A 96 -9.55 -8.86 14.93
CA ASN A 96 -10.33 -7.85 15.63
C ASN A 96 -10.93 -6.79 14.68
N ASN A 97 -11.45 -7.24 13.53
CA ASN A 97 -12.04 -6.40 12.47
C ASN A 97 -11.04 -5.46 11.79
N VAL A 98 -9.76 -5.71 11.96
CA VAL A 98 -8.68 -4.94 11.30
C VAL A 98 -7.97 -5.84 10.31
N VAL A 99 -7.75 -5.34 9.10
CA VAL A 99 -6.98 -6.07 8.09
C VAL A 99 -5.51 -6.08 8.51
N VAL A 100 -4.98 -7.28 8.79
CA VAL A 100 -3.59 -7.46 9.24
C VAL A 100 -2.70 -7.98 8.14
N ALA A 101 -3.27 -8.57 7.08
CA ALA A 101 -2.49 -9.07 5.96
C ALA A 101 -3.34 -9.08 4.69
N ARG A 102 -2.68 -8.85 3.56
CA ARG A 102 -3.26 -9.00 2.23
C ARG A 102 -2.32 -9.83 1.37
N LYS A 103 -2.89 -10.70 0.57
CA LYS A 103 -2.14 -11.56 -0.35
C LYS A 103 -2.82 -11.53 -1.71
N ILE A 104 -2.00 -11.69 -2.74
CA ILE A 104 -2.50 -11.85 -4.11
C ILE A 104 -2.49 -13.35 -4.40
N LEU A 105 -3.66 -13.90 -4.67
CA LEU A 105 -3.82 -15.33 -4.93
C LEU A 105 -4.33 -15.55 -6.34
N LYS A 106 -3.81 -16.58 -6.99
CA LYS A 106 -4.28 -16.99 -8.31
C LYS A 106 -5.60 -17.74 -8.18
N ARG A 107 -6.50 -17.50 -9.15
CA ARG A 107 -7.72 -18.29 -9.28
C ARG A 107 -7.39 -19.56 -10.04
N ASP A 108 -8.03 -20.62 -9.67
CA ASP A 108 -7.92 -21.90 -10.38
C ASP A 108 -8.76 -21.92 -11.64
#